data_791eb654fc796960daebdaa078d44f47
#
_entry.id   791eb654fc796960daebdaa078d44f47
#
_cell.length_a   1.000
_cell.length_b   1.000
_cell.length_c   1.000
_cell.angle_alpha   90.00
_cell.angle_beta   90.00
_cell.angle_gamma   90.00
#
_symmetry.space_group_name_H-M   'P 1'
#
loop_
_entity.id
_entity.type
_entity.pdbx_description
1 polymer ?
#
loop_
_entity_poly.entity_id
_entity_poly.type
_entity_poly.pdbx_seq_one_letter_code
_entity_poly.pdbx_strand_id
1 'polypeptide(L)'
;MLALDLGVFHKKNHEVKVKEALTWSAVWIALALLFAGGIYYTMGTQKSLEFLTGYVVEKALSIDNLFVFIMLFGFFKVEQKYQHKVLFWGVFGAIILRALFIFSGVALINKFHWIIYIFGAFLVYSGIKLIFEEEEKEIHPDKNPLVKWIKKVYPVAENDEKGSFFRRIDKTLYITPLFIVLVLIEFSDLIFAVDSIPAILSISNDTFIVYTSNIFAILGLRSLYFAVSEVMGLFRFLKFALAGILAFVGVKMCISGFFHIPIGLSLLFILGSVVVAILLSKLFPEKVEESK
;
A
#
# COMPACT_ATOMS: atom_id res chain seq x y z
N MET A 1 10.26 -2.43 15.90
CA MET A 1 8.97 -2.95 15.42
C MET A 1 9.16 -4.05 14.36
N LEU A 2 9.75 -3.81 13.20
CA LEU A 2 10.05 -4.87 12.19
C LEU A 2 10.85 -6.06 12.76
N ALA A 3 11.85 -5.80 13.61
CA ALA A 3 12.62 -6.85 14.29
C ALA A 3 11.78 -7.68 15.28
N LEU A 4 10.75 -7.07 15.90
CA LEU A 4 9.79 -7.77 16.76
C LEU A 4 8.84 -8.63 15.92
N ASP A 5 8.38 -8.12 14.78
CA ASP A 5 7.50 -8.83 13.87
C ASP A 5 8.16 -10.10 13.28
N LEU A 6 9.47 -10.04 12.99
CA LEU A 6 10.25 -11.20 12.51
C LEU A 6 10.82 -12.08 13.63
N GLY A 7 11.35 -11.45 14.67
CA GLY A 7 12.16 -12.16 15.67
C GLY A 7 11.35 -12.92 16.70
N VAL A 8 10.14 -12.44 17.02
CA VAL A 8 9.32 -12.98 18.10
C VAL A 8 8.19 -13.84 17.57
N PHE A 9 7.58 -13.48 16.43
CA PHE A 9 6.30 -14.04 16.02
C PHE A 9 6.33 -15.00 14.83
N HIS A 10 7.43 -15.05 14.05
CA HIS A 10 7.49 -15.86 12.83
C HIS A 10 8.75 -16.73 12.70
N LYS A 11 9.16 -17.37 13.80
CA LYS A 11 10.30 -18.33 13.78
C LYS A 11 10.04 -19.61 12.96
N LYS A 12 8.79 -19.90 12.58
CA LYS A 12 8.43 -21.05 11.75
C LYS A 12 7.47 -20.61 10.66
N ASN A 13 7.72 -21.04 9.43
CA ASN A 13 6.80 -20.88 8.31
C ASN A 13 5.52 -21.67 8.62
N HIS A 14 4.44 -20.99 9.02
CA HIS A 14 3.13 -21.59 9.23
C HIS A 14 2.08 -20.81 8.43
N GLU A 15 0.98 -21.45 8.11
CA GLU A 15 -0.16 -20.81 7.46
C GLU A 15 -0.86 -19.90 8.48
N VAL A 16 -0.98 -18.61 8.14
CA VAL A 16 -1.64 -17.62 9.01
C VAL A 16 -3.14 -17.76 8.85
N LYS A 17 -3.84 -18.02 9.95
CA LYS A 17 -5.30 -18.06 9.98
C LYS A 17 -5.88 -16.64 10.02
N VAL A 18 -7.08 -16.43 9.42
CA VAL A 18 -7.79 -15.13 9.41
C VAL A 18 -7.88 -14.49 10.79
N LYS A 19 -8.22 -15.25 11.81
CA LYS A 19 -8.31 -14.74 13.20
C LYS A 19 -6.99 -14.16 13.68
N GLU A 20 -5.86 -14.80 13.34
CA GLU A 20 -4.53 -14.32 13.67
C GLU A 20 -4.21 -13.04 12.90
N ALA A 21 -4.49 -13.01 11.59
CA ALA A 21 -4.31 -11.84 10.74
C ALA A 21 -5.12 -10.63 11.22
N LEU A 22 -6.39 -10.81 11.59
CA LEU A 22 -7.23 -9.77 12.13
C LEU A 22 -6.73 -9.27 13.50
N THR A 23 -6.28 -10.18 14.37
CA THR A 23 -5.71 -9.81 15.67
C THR A 23 -4.47 -8.94 15.51
N TRP A 24 -3.55 -9.32 14.63
CA TRP A 24 -2.35 -8.54 14.34
C TRP A 24 -2.70 -7.19 13.68
N SER A 25 -3.68 -7.16 12.78
CA SER A 25 -4.17 -5.91 12.21
C SER A 25 -4.71 -4.97 13.29
N ALA A 26 -5.48 -5.50 14.24
CA ALA A 26 -5.98 -4.72 15.38
C ALA A 26 -4.83 -4.21 16.27
N VAL A 27 -3.80 -5.02 16.52
CA VAL A 27 -2.61 -4.61 17.28
C VAL A 27 -1.89 -3.46 16.57
N TRP A 28 -1.68 -3.53 15.24
CA TRP A 28 -1.04 -2.45 14.49
C TRP A 28 -1.85 -1.17 14.49
N ILE A 29 -3.18 -1.27 14.40
CA ILE A 29 -4.08 -0.11 14.51
C ILE A 29 -3.98 0.50 15.92
N ALA A 30 -4.02 -0.32 16.97
CA ALA A 30 -3.89 0.15 18.35
C ALA A 30 -2.54 0.87 18.59
N LEU A 31 -1.43 0.32 18.05
CA LEU A 31 -0.12 0.97 18.12
C LEU A 31 -0.09 2.32 17.39
N ALA A 32 -0.74 2.42 16.23
CA ALA A 32 -0.86 3.68 15.51
C ALA A 32 -1.68 4.73 16.31
N LEU A 33 -2.79 4.30 16.93
CA LEU A 33 -3.60 5.17 17.80
C LEU A 33 -2.84 5.61 19.06
N LEU A 34 -2.08 4.73 19.69
CA LEU A 34 -1.22 5.07 20.83
C LEU A 34 -0.13 6.07 20.41
N PHE A 35 0.47 5.90 19.24
CA PHE A 35 1.46 6.83 18.71
C PHE A 35 0.82 8.21 18.40
N ALA A 36 -0.39 8.22 17.83
CA ALA A 36 -1.18 9.45 17.65
C ALA A 36 -1.45 10.16 18.98
N GLY A 37 -1.76 9.40 20.05
CA GLY A 37 -1.87 9.91 21.40
C GLY A 37 -0.56 10.54 21.90
N GLY A 38 0.58 9.91 21.64
CA GLY A 38 1.90 10.48 21.94
C GLY A 38 2.15 11.80 21.19
N ILE A 39 1.82 11.86 19.89
CA ILE A 39 1.90 13.10 19.11
C ILE A 39 0.97 14.18 19.70
N TYR A 40 -0.24 13.81 20.11
CA TYR A 40 -1.19 14.75 20.73
C TYR A 40 -0.57 15.43 21.96
N TYR A 41 0.08 14.67 22.84
CA TYR A 41 0.70 15.20 24.05
C TYR A 41 1.96 16.05 23.77
N THR A 42 2.75 15.70 22.75
CA THR A 42 4.06 16.34 22.48
C THR A 42 3.99 17.46 21.45
N MET A 43 3.12 17.32 20.42
CA MET A 43 3.05 18.23 19.28
C MET A 43 1.67 18.88 19.11
N GLY A 44 0.68 18.51 19.92
CA GLY A 44 -0.66 19.08 19.94
C GLY A 44 -1.65 18.41 18.98
N THR A 45 -2.91 18.88 19.09
CA THR A 45 -4.07 18.28 18.39
C THR A 45 -3.91 18.30 16.88
N GLN A 46 -3.43 19.41 16.31
CA GLN A 46 -3.30 19.57 14.86
C GLN A 46 -2.39 18.49 14.26
N LYS A 47 -1.20 18.27 14.84
CA LYS A 47 -0.25 17.27 14.36
C LYS A 47 -0.74 15.85 14.54
N SER A 48 -1.47 15.57 15.63
CA SER A 48 -2.12 14.27 15.81
C SER A 48 -3.18 13.99 14.74
N LEU A 49 -4.01 14.98 14.39
CA LEU A 49 -4.99 14.85 13.31
C LEU A 49 -4.32 14.70 11.94
N GLU A 50 -3.23 15.42 11.68
CA GLU A 50 -2.43 15.25 10.46
C GLU A 50 -1.91 13.82 10.35
N PHE A 51 -1.33 13.28 11.42
CA PHE A 51 -0.85 11.90 11.47
C PHE A 51 -1.98 10.89 11.21
N LEU A 52 -3.11 11.01 11.93
CA LEU A 52 -4.25 10.10 11.77
C LEU A 52 -4.83 10.15 10.36
N THR A 53 -4.97 11.36 9.80
CA THR A 53 -5.47 11.53 8.43
C THR A 53 -4.52 10.89 7.42
N GLY A 54 -3.21 11.13 7.53
CA GLY A 54 -2.20 10.51 6.70
C GLY A 54 -2.20 8.98 6.82
N TYR A 55 -2.29 8.48 8.05
CA TYR A 55 -2.39 7.04 8.33
C TYR A 55 -3.60 6.40 7.65
N VAL A 56 -4.79 7.02 7.77
CA VAL A 56 -6.03 6.47 7.19
C VAL A 56 -6.01 6.53 5.67
N VAL A 57 -5.53 7.62 5.08
CA VAL A 57 -5.37 7.74 3.62
C VAL A 57 -4.43 6.67 3.09
N GLU A 58 -3.24 6.56 3.69
CA GLU A 58 -2.26 5.56 3.26
C GLU A 58 -2.80 4.14 3.44
N LYS A 59 -3.49 3.87 4.56
CA LYS A 59 -4.11 2.57 4.82
C LYS A 59 -5.17 2.24 3.77
N ALA A 60 -6.00 3.21 3.39
CA ALA A 60 -7.03 3.05 2.36
C ALA A 60 -6.40 2.77 0.98
N LEU A 61 -5.43 3.59 0.57
CA LEU A 61 -4.74 3.42 -0.72
C LEU A 61 -3.90 2.13 -0.77
N SER A 62 -3.37 1.69 0.38
CA SER A 62 -2.60 0.43 0.46
C SER A 62 -3.43 -0.82 0.22
N ILE A 63 -4.77 -0.77 0.29
CA ILE A 63 -5.62 -1.94 -0.02
C ILE A 63 -5.51 -2.31 -1.49
N ASP A 64 -5.41 -1.33 -2.41
CA ASP A 64 -5.19 -1.61 -3.84
C ASP A 64 -3.86 -2.34 -4.08
N ASN A 65 -2.81 -1.99 -3.31
CA ASN A 65 -1.53 -2.71 -3.38
C ASN A 65 -1.70 -4.20 -3.04
N LEU A 66 -2.59 -4.52 -2.08
CA LEU A 66 -2.85 -5.91 -1.68
C LEU A 66 -3.48 -6.73 -2.80
N PHE A 67 -4.38 -6.14 -3.61
CA PHE A 67 -4.95 -6.84 -4.77
C PHE A 67 -3.87 -7.22 -5.77
N VAL A 68 -2.94 -6.31 -6.06
CA VAL A 68 -1.80 -6.60 -6.94
C VAL A 68 -0.92 -7.71 -6.36
N PHE A 69 -0.68 -7.71 -5.05
CA PHE A 69 0.11 -8.78 -4.40
C PHE A 69 -0.58 -10.13 -4.52
N ILE A 70 -1.90 -10.19 -4.27
CA ILE A 70 -2.69 -11.43 -4.41
C ILE A 70 -2.61 -11.97 -5.85
N MET A 71 -2.79 -11.09 -6.84
CA MET A 71 -2.70 -11.46 -8.25
C MET A 71 -1.30 -11.96 -8.63
N LEU A 72 -0.23 -11.27 -8.17
CA LEU A 72 1.15 -11.69 -8.43
C LEU A 72 1.46 -13.05 -7.79
N PHE A 73 1.06 -13.26 -6.54
CA PHE A 73 1.26 -14.56 -5.88
C PHE A 73 0.47 -15.68 -6.56
N GLY A 74 -0.76 -15.40 -7.01
CA GLY A 74 -1.58 -16.35 -7.76
C GLY A 74 -0.95 -16.69 -9.11
N PHE A 75 -0.53 -15.70 -9.89
CA PHE A 75 0.10 -15.90 -11.20
C PHE A 75 1.39 -16.73 -11.13
N PHE A 76 2.28 -16.40 -10.19
CA PHE A 76 3.54 -17.11 -10.01
C PHE A 76 3.39 -18.39 -9.16
N LYS A 77 2.15 -18.73 -8.75
CA LYS A 77 1.83 -19.89 -7.90
C LYS A 77 2.73 -19.98 -6.67
N VAL A 78 2.95 -18.82 -6.02
CA VAL A 78 3.79 -18.73 -4.83
C VAL A 78 3.09 -19.41 -3.66
N GLU A 79 3.68 -20.49 -3.14
CA GLU A 79 3.15 -21.20 -1.98
C GLU A 79 3.00 -20.26 -0.77
N GLN A 80 1.91 -20.40 -0.02
CA GLN A 80 1.55 -19.53 1.10
C GLN A 80 2.68 -19.38 2.14
N LYS A 81 3.42 -20.47 2.39
CA LYS A 81 4.58 -20.47 3.29
C LYS A 81 5.71 -19.51 2.89
N TYR A 82 5.82 -19.16 1.60
CA TYR A 82 6.86 -18.25 1.08
C TYR A 82 6.36 -16.79 0.90
N GLN A 83 5.04 -16.59 0.85
CA GLN A 83 4.44 -15.25 0.73
C GLN A 83 4.88 -14.33 1.87
N HIS A 84 4.96 -14.86 3.10
CA HIS A 84 5.47 -14.12 4.26
C HIS A 84 6.85 -13.52 4.04
N LYS A 85 7.75 -14.29 3.44
CA LYS A 85 9.11 -13.85 3.17
C LYS A 85 9.15 -12.73 2.14
N VAL A 86 8.37 -12.86 1.09
CA VAL A 86 8.28 -11.83 0.04
C VAL A 86 7.66 -10.55 0.60
N LEU A 87 6.54 -10.66 1.32
CA LEU A 87 5.88 -9.51 1.94
C LEU A 87 6.77 -8.80 2.96
N PHE A 88 7.61 -9.55 3.70
CA PHE A 88 8.55 -8.93 4.62
C PHE A 88 9.57 -8.06 3.90
N TRP A 89 10.25 -8.63 2.89
CA TRP A 89 11.24 -7.87 2.13
C TRP A 89 10.59 -6.75 1.31
N GLY A 90 9.37 -6.96 0.81
CA GLY A 90 8.57 -5.92 0.17
C GLY A 90 8.25 -4.75 1.11
N VAL A 91 7.80 -5.01 2.33
CA VAL A 91 7.57 -3.96 3.34
C VAL A 91 8.88 -3.23 3.68
N PHE A 92 9.99 -3.96 3.79
CA PHE A 92 11.29 -3.36 4.09
C PHE A 92 11.78 -2.44 2.97
N GLY A 93 11.68 -2.88 1.72
CA GLY A 93 12.02 -2.06 0.55
C GLY A 93 11.09 -0.86 0.40
N ALA A 94 9.78 -1.06 0.57
CA ALA A 94 8.79 0.00 0.54
C ALA A 94 9.11 1.12 1.55
N ILE A 95 9.53 0.80 2.78
CA ILE A 95 9.94 1.78 3.80
C ILE A 95 11.10 2.66 3.29
N ILE A 96 12.10 2.05 2.67
CA ILE A 96 13.27 2.77 2.15
C ILE A 96 12.89 3.66 0.96
N LEU A 97 12.14 3.09 -0.01
CA LEU A 97 11.70 3.82 -1.19
C LEU A 97 10.80 5.00 -0.81
N ARG A 98 9.83 4.79 0.08
CA ARG A 98 8.93 5.86 0.55
C ARG A 98 9.67 6.92 1.35
N ALA A 99 10.68 6.57 2.16
CA ALA A 99 11.55 7.57 2.77
C ALA A 99 12.16 8.49 1.71
N LEU A 100 12.77 7.90 0.67
CA LEU A 100 13.39 8.66 -0.42
C LEU A 100 12.38 9.60 -1.10
N PHE A 101 11.19 9.10 -1.44
CA PHE A 101 10.14 9.88 -2.12
C PHE A 101 9.54 10.96 -1.24
N ILE A 102 9.30 10.68 0.05
CA ILE A 102 8.76 11.66 0.99
C ILE A 102 9.75 12.81 1.20
N PHE A 103 11.02 12.49 1.49
CA PHE A 103 12.04 13.52 1.68
C PHE A 103 12.24 14.36 0.42
N SER A 104 12.27 13.71 -0.76
CA SER A 104 12.37 14.42 -2.04
C SER A 104 11.14 15.26 -2.34
N GLY A 105 9.94 14.73 -2.08
CA GLY A 105 8.66 15.42 -2.30
C GLY A 105 8.50 16.65 -1.39
N VAL A 106 8.81 16.51 -0.11
CA VAL A 106 8.81 17.65 0.84
C VAL A 106 9.80 18.73 0.39
N ALA A 107 11.04 18.34 0.04
CA ALA A 107 12.05 19.28 -0.44
C ALA A 107 11.60 19.99 -1.72
N LEU A 108 10.94 19.26 -2.63
CA LEU A 108 10.44 19.79 -3.89
C LEU A 108 9.31 20.81 -3.68
N ILE A 109 8.32 20.50 -2.82
CA ILE A 109 7.21 21.42 -2.50
C ILE A 109 7.73 22.66 -1.77
N ASN A 110 8.68 22.51 -0.84
CA ASN A 110 9.27 23.63 -0.11
C ASN A 110 10.05 24.58 -1.04
N LYS A 111 10.67 24.03 -2.09
CA LYS A 111 11.42 24.82 -3.08
C LYS A 111 10.53 25.44 -4.15
N PHE A 112 9.47 24.73 -4.56
CA PHE A 112 8.60 25.10 -5.66
C PHE A 112 7.13 24.93 -5.26
N HIS A 113 6.54 25.88 -4.57
CA HIS A 113 5.17 25.83 -4.06
C HIS A 113 4.10 25.54 -5.14
N TRP A 114 4.33 25.96 -6.39
CA TRP A 114 3.40 25.70 -7.49
C TRP A 114 3.24 24.22 -7.85
N ILE A 115 4.19 23.36 -7.45
CA ILE A 115 4.12 21.90 -7.66
C ILE A 115 2.91 21.28 -6.98
N ILE A 116 2.41 21.89 -5.89
CA ILE A 116 1.22 21.43 -5.20
C ILE A 116 -0.01 21.38 -6.13
N TYR A 117 -0.12 22.33 -7.07
CA TYR A 117 -1.21 22.36 -8.05
C TYR A 117 -1.06 21.26 -9.11
N ILE A 118 0.17 20.94 -9.52
CA ILE A 118 0.43 19.81 -10.42
C ILE A 118 0.07 18.50 -9.75
N PHE A 119 0.48 18.32 -8.51
CA PHE A 119 0.13 17.12 -7.74
C PHE A 119 -1.39 17.03 -7.54
N GLY A 120 -2.06 18.14 -7.23
CA GLY A 120 -3.51 18.19 -7.11
C GLY A 120 -4.21 17.78 -8.41
N ALA A 121 -3.83 18.36 -9.55
CA ALA A 121 -4.38 18.00 -10.86
C ALA A 121 -4.12 16.51 -11.21
N PHE A 122 -2.92 16.02 -10.89
CA PHE A 122 -2.56 14.62 -11.08
C PHE A 122 -3.44 13.70 -10.25
N LEU A 123 -3.69 14.00 -8.97
CA LEU A 123 -4.57 13.19 -8.11
C LEU A 123 -6.02 13.20 -8.60
N VAL A 124 -6.55 14.34 -9.09
CA VAL A 124 -7.88 14.39 -9.71
C VAL A 124 -7.93 13.47 -10.94
N TYR A 125 -6.90 13.56 -11.80
CA TYR A 125 -6.80 12.69 -12.97
C TYR A 125 -6.75 11.21 -12.58
N SER A 126 -5.92 10.84 -11.60
CA SER A 126 -5.80 9.47 -11.09
C SER A 126 -7.12 8.97 -10.52
N GLY A 127 -7.83 9.79 -9.72
CA GLY A 127 -9.15 9.44 -9.19
C GLY A 127 -10.18 9.19 -10.30
N ILE A 128 -10.23 10.06 -11.31
CA ILE A 128 -11.14 9.89 -12.46
C ILE A 128 -10.75 8.63 -13.25
N LYS A 129 -9.49 8.45 -13.57
CA LYS A 129 -8.98 7.27 -14.28
C LYS A 129 -9.35 5.98 -13.56
N LEU A 130 -9.22 5.94 -12.23
CA LEU A 130 -9.53 4.78 -11.41
C LEU A 130 -11.01 4.35 -11.54
N ILE A 131 -11.96 5.28 -11.70
CA ILE A 131 -13.39 4.95 -11.93
C ILE A 131 -13.60 4.19 -13.23
N PHE A 132 -12.91 4.64 -14.31
CA PHE A 132 -13.09 4.09 -15.65
C PHE A 132 -12.15 2.92 -15.97
N GLU A 133 -11.24 2.59 -15.09
CA GLU A 133 -10.33 1.46 -15.27
C GLU A 133 -11.12 0.15 -15.03
N GLU A 134 -11.22 -0.70 -16.06
CA GLU A 134 -11.86 -2.01 -15.97
C GLU A 134 -11.05 -2.93 -15.06
N GLU A 135 -11.74 -3.70 -14.20
CA GLU A 135 -11.12 -4.62 -13.23
C GLU A 135 -10.40 -5.80 -13.89
N GLU A 136 -10.65 -6.03 -15.19
CA GLU A 136 -10.18 -7.20 -15.94
C GLU A 136 -8.81 -7.02 -16.65
N LYS A 137 -7.98 -6.08 -16.27
CA LYS A 137 -6.60 -6.14 -16.79
C LYS A 137 -5.88 -7.35 -16.18
N GLU A 138 -5.96 -8.49 -16.88
CA GLU A 138 -5.08 -9.62 -16.61
C GLU A 138 -3.64 -9.11 -16.51
N ILE A 139 -3.10 -9.20 -15.32
CA ILE A 139 -1.68 -8.91 -15.12
C ILE A 139 -0.90 -10.00 -15.86
N HIS A 140 -0.26 -9.62 -16.95
CA HIS A 140 0.69 -10.48 -17.66
C HIS A 140 2.12 -10.11 -17.24
N PRO A 141 2.64 -10.66 -16.14
CA PRO A 141 3.98 -10.33 -15.65
C PRO A 141 5.07 -10.63 -16.67
N ASP A 142 4.89 -11.65 -17.51
CA ASP A 142 5.84 -11.98 -18.56
C ASP A 142 5.96 -10.92 -19.67
N LYS A 143 4.91 -10.09 -19.85
CA LYS A 143 4.94 -8.96 -20.78
C LYS A 143 5.57 -7.72 -20.16
N ASN A 144 5.75 -7.68 -18.83
CA ASN A 144 6.33 -6.54 -18.13
C ASN A 144 7.76 -6.29 -18.58
N PRO A 145 8.11 -5.07 -19.02
CA PRO A 145 9.45 -4.75 -19.52
C PRO A 145 10.54 -4.97 -18.47
N LEU A 146 10.22 -4.75 -17.18
CA LEU A 146 11.13 -4.97 -16.07
C LEU A 146 11.49 -6.46 -15.94
N VAL A 147 10.48 -7.35 -16.00
CA VAL A 147 10.71 -8.82 -15.96
C VAL A 147 11.53 -9.28 -17.14
N LYS A 148 11.25 -8.77 -18.35
CA LYS A 148 12.04 -9.07 -19.55
C LYS A 148 13.49 -8.61 -19.40
N TRP A 149 13.72 -7.43 -18.84
CA TRP A 149 15.05 -6.90 -18.59
C TRP A 149 15.82 -7.75 -17.56
N ILE A 150 15.17 -8.13 -16.44
CA ILE A 150 15.75 -8.98 -15.41
C ILE A 150 16.14 -10.35 -16.00
N LYS A 151 15.23 -10.99 -16.75
CA LYS A 151 15.49 -12.29 -17.42
C LYS A 151 16.62 -12.22 -18.44
N LYS A 152 16.89 -11.04 -19.01
CA LYS A 152 18.01 -10.83 -19.96
C LYS A 152 19.36 -10.69 -19.25
N VAL A 153 19.37 -10.13 -18.03
CA VAL A 153 20.60 -9.87 -17.26
C VAL A 153 21.03 -11.07 -16.41
N TYR A 154 20.06 -11.78 -15.85
CA TYR A 154 20.31 -12.92 -14.97
C TYR A 154 19.56 -14.17 -15.42
N PRO A 155 20.19 -15.36 -15.38
CA PRO A 155 19.50 -16.61 -15.63
C PRO A 155 18.47 -16.87 -14.52
N VAL A 156 17.27 -17.34 -14.91
CA VAL A 156 16.17 -17.65 -13.99
C VAL A 156 16.14 -19.14 -13.76
N ALA A 157 16.10 -19.58 -12.50
CA ALA A 157 15.91 -20.97 -12.13
C ALA A 157 14.45 -21.37 -12.35
N GLU A 158 14.21 -22.51 -13.03
CA GLU A 158 12.85 -22.97 -13.36
C GLU A 158 12.02 -23.37 -12.13
N ASN A 159 12.68 -23.89 -11.09
CA ASN A 159 12.01 -24.31 -9.86
C ASN A 159 12.77 -23.85 -8.61
N ASP A 160 12.05 -23.35 -7.62
CA ASP A 160 12.59 -23.06 -6.29
C ASP A 160 11.82 -23.80 -5.20
N GLU A 161 12.23 -25.03 -4.91
CA GLU A 161 11.66 -25.86 -3.84
C GLU A 161 12.04 -25.37 -2.42
N LYS A 162 12.96 -24.39 -2.31
CA LYS A 162 13.53 -23.94 -1.02
C LYS A 162 13.10 -22.55 -0.58
N GLY A 163 12.30 -21.84 -1.38
CA GLY A 163 11.86 -20.48 -1.07
C GLY A 163 13.01 -19.48 -0.96
N SER A 164 14.07 -19.63 -1.77
CA SER A 164 15.21 -18.73 -1.81
C SER A 164 15.03 -17.70 -2.91
N PHE A 165 15.51 -16.47 -2.72
CA PHE A 165 15.52 -15.46 -3.79
C PHE A 165 16.62 -15.70 -4.83
N PHE A 166 17.71 -16.33 -4.39
CA PHE A 166 18.87 -16.63 -5.23
C PHE A 166 19.26 -18.10 -5.05
N ARG A 167 19.68 -18.72 -6.14
CA ARG A 167 20.19 -20.11 -6.16
C ARG A 167 21.51 -20.17 -6.90
N ARG A 168 22.46 -20.93 -6.38
CA ARG A 168 23.73 -21.17 -7.04
C ARG A 168 23.71 -22.55 -7.67
N ILE A 169 23.84 -22.61 -8.99
CA ILE A 169 23.90 -23.84 -9.79
C ILE A 169 25.22 -23.76 -10.57
N ASP A 170 26.09 -24.76 -10.45
CA ASP A 170 27.38 -24.85 -11.14
C ASP A 170 28.22 -23.56 -11.09
N LYS A 171 28.35 -22.98 -9.89
CA LYS A 171 29.04 -21.70 -9.61
C LYS A 171 28.37 -20.45 -10.20
N THR A 172 27.30 -20.59 -10.97
CA THR A 172 26.52 -19.45 -11.52
C THR A 172 25.37 -19.09 -10.59
N LEU A 173 25.16 -17.78 -10.40
CA LEU A 173 24.07 -17.26 -9.57
C LEU A 173 22.81 -17.13 -10.45
N TYR A 174 21.75 -17.84 -10.06
CA TYR A 174 20.42 -17.76 -10.66
C TYR A 174 19.50 -16.98 -9.74
N ILE A 175 18.63 -16.18 -10.33
CA ILE A 175 17.46 -15.62 -9.62
C ILE A 175 16.31 -16.61 -9.67
N THR A 176 15.43 -16.57 -8.67
CA THR A 176 14.26 -17.44 -8.61
C THR A 176 13.00 -16.68 -9.02
N PRO A 177 11.90 -17.37 -9.37
CA PRO A 177 10.61 -16.73 -9.56
C PRO A 177 10.18 -15.88 -8.34
N LEU A 178 10.54 -16.32 -7.13
CA LEU A 178 10.25 -15.60 -5.89
C LEU A 178 10.93 -14.23 -5.82
N PHE A 179 12.15 -14.09 -6.35
CA PHE A 179 12.83 -12.80 -6.48
C PHE A 179 12.14 -11.90 -7.50
N ILE A 180 11.67 -12.47 -8.62
CA ILE A 180 10.92 -11.71 -9.63
C ILE A 180 9.63 -11.15 -9.03
N VAL A 181 8.91 -11.95 -8.23
CA VAL A 181 7.71 -11.51 -7.52
C VAL A 181 8.03 -10.38 -6.55
N LEU A 182 9.12 -10.48 -5.78
CA LEU A 182 9.55 -9.41 -4.88
C LEU A 182 9.81 -8.11 -5.66
N VAL A 183 10.54 -8.17 -6.76
CA VAL A 183 10.83 -6.97 -7.57
C VAL A 183 9.55 -6.37 -8.17
N LEU A 184 8.59 -7.20 -8.58
CA LEU A 184 7.30 -6.72 -9.10
C LEU A 184 6.46 -6.06 -7.98
N ILE A 185 6.48 -6.59 -6.78
CA ILE A 185 5.82 -6.00 -5.60
C ILE A 185 6.43 -4.63 -5.30
N GLU A 186 7.77 -4.52 -5.23
CA GLU A 186 8.45 -3.25 -5.01
C GLU A 186 8.16 -2.23 -6.11
N PHE A 187 8.16 -2.68 -7.36
CA PHE A 187 7.83 -1.82 -8.50
C PHE A 187 6.39 -1.35 -8.48
N SER A 188 5.45 -2.20 -8.06
CA SER A 188 4.05 -1.83 -7.88
C SER A 188 3.89 -0.81 -6.75
N ASP A 189 4.55 -1.02 -5.59
CA ASP A 189 4.52 -0.05 -4.49
C ASP A 189 5.09 1.30 -4.92
N LEU A 190 6.14 1.31 -5.76
CA LEU A 190 6.69 2.53 -6.33
C LEU A 190 5.67 3.29 -7.20
N ILE A 191 4.91 2.58 -8.03
CA ILE A 191 3.85 3.18 -8.86
C ILE A 191 2.76 3.79 -7.96
N PHE A 192 2.30 3.06 -6.96
CA PHE A 192 1.29 3.54 -6.02
C PHE A 192 1.79 4.69 -5.14
N ALA A 193 3.09 4.74 -4.83
CA ALA A 193 3.69 5.84 -4.10
C ALA A 193 3.59 7.18 -4.86
N VAL A 194 3.52 7.14 -6.19
CA VAL A 194 3.33 8.35 -7.03
C VAL A 194 1.98 9.02 -6.74
N ASP A 195 0.94 8.26 -6.41
CA ASP A 195 -0.38 8.79 -6.02
C ASP A 195 -0.46 9.09 -4.52
N SER A 196 0.04 8.18 -3.66
CA SER A 196 -0.14 8.28 -2.21
C SER A 196 0.71 9.39 -1.58
N ILE A 197 1.93 9.60 -2.04
CA ILE A 197 2.82 10.61 -1.46
C ILE A 197 2.30 12.04 -1.66
N PRO A 198 1.88 12.49 -2.86
CA PRO A 198 1.21 13.78 -3.01
C PRO A 198 -0.04 13.90 -2.14
N ALA A 199 -0.84 12.84 -2.01
CA ALA A 199 -2.02 12.83 -1.17
C ALA A 199 -1.68 13.12 0.30
N ILE A 200 -0.64 12.48 0.86
CA ILE A 200 -0.20 12.71 2.24
C ILE A 200 0.44 14.09 2.40
N LEU A 201 1.23 14.54 1.43
CA LEU A 201 1.82 15.89 1.44
C LEU A 201 0.77 17.01 1.40
N SER A 202 -0.45 16.74 0.91
CA SER A 202 -1.58 17.67 1.01
C SER A 202 -2.13 17.81 2.43
N ILE A 203 -1.86 16.81 3.29
CA ILE A 203 -2.34 16.74 4.66
C ILE A 203 -1.38 17.45 5.61
N SER A 204 -0.08 17.21 5.45
CA SER A 204 0.98 17.77 6.28
C SER A 204 2.25 18.00 5.46
N ASN A 205 2.94 19.11 5.75
CA ASN A 205 4.30 19.40 5.25
C ASN A 205 5.38 19.00 6.25
N ASP A 206 4.99 18.48 7.41
CA ASP A 206 5.92 18.02 8.43
C ASP A 206 6.44 16.63 8.07
N THR A 207 7.71 16.56 7.71
CA THR A 207 8.36 15.32 7.24
C THR A 207 8.24 14.18 8.26
N PHE A 208 8.31 14.48 9.56
CA PHE A 208 8.15 13.46 10.61
C PHE A 208 6.74 12.88 10.61
N ILE A 209 5.72 13.73 10.54
CA ILE A 209 4.31 13.32 10.51
C ILE A 209 4.01 12.52 9.25
N VAL A 210 4.44 13.01 8.07
CA VAL A 210 4.24 12.34 6.78
C VAL A 210 4.91 10.97 6.77
N TYR A 211 6.17 10.89 7.20
CA TYR A 211 6.93 9.65 7.19
C TYR A 211 6.39 8.63 8.20
N THR A 212 6.12 9.06 9.42
CA THR A 212 5.63 8.15 10.47
C THR A 212 4.24 7.63 10.18
N SER A 213 3.30 8.46 9.69
CA SER A 213 1.95 8.02 9.32
C SER A 213 2.00 6.95 8.21
N ASN A 214 2.87 7.16 7.23
CA ASN A 214 3.11 6.23 6.14
C ASN A 214 3.69 4.89 6.63
N ILE A 215 4.75 4.93 7.46
CA ILE A 215 5.35 3.71 8.02
C ILE A 215 4.34 2.92 8.85
N PHE A 216 3.58 3.56 9.73
CA PHE A 216 2.59 2.85 10.55
C PHE A 216 1.51 2.19 9.70
N ALA A 217 1.13 2.80 8.58
CA ALA A 217 0.17 2.20 7.64
C ALA A 217 0.75 0.94 6.96
N ILE A 218 2.02 0.98 6.53
CA ILE A 218 2.68 -0.12 5.83
C ILE A 218 3.00 -1.28 6.78
N LEU A 219 3.41 -1.01 8.02
CA LEU A 219 3.76 -2.07 8.98
C LEU A 219 2.62 -3.06 9.22
N GLY A 220 1.36 -2.62 9.18
CA GLY A 220 0.20 -3.50 9.28
C GLY A 220 -0.25 -4.13 7.94
N LEU A 221 0.44 -3.85 6.83
CA LEU A 221 0.01 -4.29 5.49
C LEU A 221 0.07 -5.81 5.34
N ARG A 222 1.11 -6.44 5.92
CA ARG A 222 1.30 -7.88 5.88
C ARG A 222 0.15 -8.62 6.57
N SER A 223 -0.24 -8.20 7.77
CA SER A 223 -1.37 -8.78 8.49
C SER A 223 -2.67 -8.55 7.72
N LEU A 224 -2.84 -7.35 7.14
CA LEU A 224 -4.00 -7.02 6.34
C LEU A 224 -4.07 -7.87 5.07
N TYR A 225 -2.94 -8.19 4.44
CA TYR A 225 -2.88 -9.08 3.28
C TYR A 225 -3.57 -10.43 3.56
N PHE A 226 -3.18 -11.11 4.63
CA PHE A 226 -3.78 -12.41 4.99
C PHE A 226 -5.25 -12.29 5.40
N ALA A 227 -5.65 -11.16 5.96
CA ALA A 227 -7.07 -10.92 6.28
C ALA A 227 -7.91 -10.66 5.02
N VAL A 228 -7.38 -9.91 4.05
CA VAL A 228 -8.08 -9.50 2.82
C VAL A 228 -8.12 -10.61 1.79
N SER A 229 -7.05 -11.41 1.67
CA SER A 229 -6.96 -12.51 0.69
C SER A 229 -8.10 -13.54 0.80
N GLU A 230 -8.70 -13.69 2.00
CA GLU A 230 -9.84 -14.58 2.20
C GLU A 230 -11.21 -13.89 2.02
N VAL A 231 -11.25 -12.55 1.96
CA VAL A 231 -12.51 -11.78 1.99
C VAL A 231 -12.60 -10.80 0.80
N MET A 232 -11.93 -11.13 -0.32
CA MET A 232 -11.83 -10.25 -1.49
C MET A 232 -13.17 -9.73 -2.00
N GLY A 233 -14.22 -10.55 -2.00
CA GLY A 233 -15.57 -10.14 -2.44
C GLY A 233 -16.23 -9.03 -1.63
N LEU A 234 -15.69 -8.68 -0.43
CA LEU A 234 -16.22 -7.59 0.40
C LEU A 234 -15.68 -6.20 0.00
N PHE A 235 -14.82 -6.09 -1.01
CA PHE A 235 -14.16 -4.82 -1.36
C PHE A 235 -14.57 -4.24 -2.72
N ARG A 236 -15.65 -4.75 -3.33
CA ARG A 236 -16.15 -4.35 -4.66
C ARG A 236 -16.29 -2.82 -4.83
N PHE A 237 -16.82 -2.13 -3.84
CA PHE A 237 -17.03 -0.68 -3.91
C PHE A 237 -15.85 0.15 -3.41
N LEU A 238 -14.75 -0.49 -2.95
CA LEU A 238 -13.59 0.22 -2.43
C LEU A 238 -12.93 1.10 -3.49
N LYS A 239 -12.84 0.62 -4.74
CA LYS A 239 -12.34 1.34 -5.90
C LYS A 239 -13.00 2.73 -6.04
N PHE A 240 -14.31 2.82 -5.86
CA PHE A 240 -15.04 4.10 -5.95
C PHE A 240 -14.74 5.02 -4.76
N ALA A 241 -14.54 4.45 -3.57
CA ALA A 241 -14.12 5.23 -2.40
C ALA A 241 -12.72 5.81 -2.60
N LEU A 242 -11.77 5.00 -3.10
CA LEU A 242 -10.40 5.44 -3.38
C LEU A 242 -10.38 6.52 -4.46
N ALA A 243 -11.13 6.34 -5.55
CA ALA A 243 -11.29 7.35 -6.58
C ALA A 243 -11.84 8.68 -6.02
N GLY A 244 -12.85 8.60 -5.15
CA GLY A 244 -13.43 9.76 -4.47
C GLY A 244 -12.43 10.44 -3.52
N ILE A 245 -11.63 9.67 -2.78
CA ILE A 245 -10.59 10.18 -1.88
C ILE A 245 -9.51 10.90 -2.70
N LEU A 246 -8.98 10.29 -3.76
CA LEU A 246 -7.97 10.91 -4.62
C LEU A 246 -8.48 12.20 -5.27
N ALA A 247 -9.70 12.18 -5.82
CA ALA A 247 -10.33 13.36 -6.41
C ALA A 247 -10.52 14.48 -5.36
N PHE A 248 -11.04 14.15 -4.16
CA PHE A 248 -11.22 15.10 -3.07
C PHE A 248 -9.90 15.74 -2.62
N VAL A 249 -8.88 14.91 -2.40
CA VAL A 249 -7.55 15.38 -1.97
C VAL A 249 -6.91 16.24 -3.07
N GLY A 250 -7.02 15.82 -4.34
CA GLY A 250 -6.53 16.58 -5.47
C GLY A 250 -7.20 17.95 -5.63
N VAL A 251 -8.53 18.02 -5.51
CA VAL A 251 -9.29 19.28 -5.49
C VAL A 251 -8.84 20.14 -4.32
N LYS A 252 -8.75 19.59 -3.11
CA LYS A 252 -8.27 20.30 -1.92
C LYS A 252 -6.89 20.94 -2.16
N MET A 253 -5.96 20.22 -2.81
CA MET A 253 -4.64 20.77 -3.18
C MET A 253 -4.76 21.93 -4.17
N CYS A 254 -5.57 21.78 -5.21
CA CYS A 254 -5.77 22.82 -6.24
C CYS A 254 -6.40 24.11 -5.68
N ILE A 255 -7.27 24.00 -4.67
CA ILE A 255 -7.92 25.17 -4.06
C ILE A 255 -7.20 25.69 -2.82
N SER A 256 -6.12 25.07 -2.38
CA SER A 256 -5.43 25.38 -1.12
C SER A 256 -4.95 26.84 -0.99
N GLY A 257 -4.68 27.51 -2.13
CA GLY A 257 -4.33 28.92 -2.18
C GLY A 257 -5.51 29.88 -1.96
N PHE A 258 -6.76 29.42 -2.09
CA PHE A 258 -7.96 30.24 -2.01
C PHE A 258 -8.85 29.84 -0.84
N PHE A 259 -8.95 28.56 -0.56
CA PHE A 259 -9.84 28.02 0.47
C PHE A 259 -9.17 26.92 1.28
N HIS A 260 -9.22 27.07 2.61
CA HIS A 260 -8.61 26.09 3.52
C HIS A 260 -9.66 25.12 4.06
N ILE A 261 -9.59 23.85 3.65
CA ILE A 261 -10.44 22.78 4.18
C ILE A 261 -9.82 22.26 5.48
N PRO A 262 -10.52 22.37 6.62
CA PRO A 262 -10.02 21.85 7.90
C PRO A 262 -9.70 20.36 7.83
N ILE A 263 -8.62 19.95 8.50
CA ILE A 263 -8.14 18.58 8.46
C ILE A 263 -9.16 17.58 9.02
N GLY A 264 -9.94 17.99 10.05
CA GLY A 264 -11.00 17.16 10.61
C GLY A 264 -12.09 16.80 9.58
N LEU A 265 -12.48 17.76 8.71
CA LEU A 265 -13.41 17.48 7.61
C LEU A 265 -12.81 16.51 6.57
N SER A 266 -11.53 16.67 6.28
CA SER A 266 -10.82 15.74 5.37
C SER A 266 -10.83 14.32 5.95
N LEU A 267 -10.49 14.17 7.23
CA LEU A 267 -10.51 12.88 7.91
C LEU A 267 -11.91 12.25 7.93
N LEU A 268 -12.93 13.05 8.23
CA LEU A 268 -14.33 12.59 8.24
C LEU A 268 -14.78 12.11 6.85
N PHE A 269 -14.43 12.86 5.79
CA PHE A 269 -14.75 12.48 4.41
C PHE A 269 -14.06 11.15 4.03
N ILE A 270 -12.76 11.01 4.33
CA ILE A 270 -11.97 9.83 3.99
C ILE A 270 -12.50 8.60 4.72
N LEU A 271 -12.68 8.69 6.06
CA LEU A 271 -13.24 7.59 6.85
C LEU A 271 -14.66 7.24 6.41
N GLY A 272 -15.51 8.26 6.19
CA GLY A 272 -16.86 8.07 5.70
C GLY A 272 -16.92 7.35 4.37
N SER A 273 -16.07 7.73 3.42
CA SER A 273 -15.98 7.08 2.09
C SER A 273 -15.60 5.60 2.20
N VAL A 274 -14.61 5.26 3.03
CA VAL A 274 -14.20 3.87 3.26
C VAL A 274 -15.30 3.07 3.94
N VAL A 275 -15.93 3.60 4.98
CA VAL A 275 -17.02 2.92 5.70
C VAL A 275 -18.21 2.69 4.77
N VAL A 276 -18.61 3.68 3.98
CA VAL A 276 -19.71 3.55 3.02
C VAL A 276 -19.39 2.48 1.98
N ALA A 277 -18.16 2.46 1.44
CA ALA A 277 -17.74 1.44 0.48
C ALA A 277 -17.82 0.02 1.05
N ILE A 278 -17.35 -0.18 2.29
CA ILE A 278 -17.43 -1.48 2.97
C ILE A 278 -18.89 -1.89 3.20
N LEU A 279 -19.75 -0.97 3.66
CA LEU A 279 -21.16 -1.24 3.88
C LEU A 279 -21.88 -1.59 2.56
N LEU A 280 -21.63 -0.84 1.48
CA LEU A 280 -22.20 -1.12 0.17
C LEU A 280 -21.70 -2.47 -0.38
N SER A 281 -20.42 -2.78 -0.21
CA SER A 281 -19.87 -4.08 -0.63
C SER A 281 -20.53 -5.25 0.11
N LYS A 282 -20.85 -5.05 1.41
CA LYS A 282 -21.55 -6.07 2.20
C LYS A 282 -23.04 -6.19 1.81
N LEU A 283 -23.70 -5.09 1.48
CA LEU A 283 -25.12 -5.08 1.09
C LEU A 283 -25.36 -5.61 -0.34
N PHE A 284 -24.39 -5.39 -1.23
CA PHE A 284 -24.44 -5.79 -2.63
C PHE A 284 -23.22 -6.69 -2.98
N PRO A 285 -23.15 -7.90 -2.41
CA PRO A 285 -22.05 -8.82 -2.72
C PRO A 285 -22.07 -9.21 -4.19
N GLU A 286 -20.90 -9.44 -4.74
CA GLU A 286 -20.75 -9.96 -6.09
C GLU A 286 -21.30 -11.40 -6.13
N LYS A 287 -22.18 -11.69 -7.11
CA LYS A 287 -22.58 -13.07 -7.36
C LYS A 287 -21.36 -13.78 -7.95
N VAL A 288 -20.76 -14.67 -7.20
CA VAL A 288 -19.75 -15.60 -7.73
C VAL A 288 -20.48 -16.47 -8.75
N GLU A 289 -20.28 -16.23 -10.04
CA GLU A 289 -20.65 -17.21 -11.07
C GLU A 289 -19.73 -18.41 -10.84
N GLU A 290 -20.32 -19.49 -10.32
CA GLU A 290 -19.68 -20.80 -10.34
C GLU A 290 -19.39 -21.16 -11.80
N SER A 291 -18.12 -21.01 -12.21
CA SER A 291 -17.66 -21.51 -13.50
C SER A 291 -17.81 -23.02 -13.47
N LYS A 292 -18.84 -23.51 -14.19
CA LYS A 292 -19.03 -24.92 -14.53
C LYS A 292 -17.94 -25.41 -15.47
#